data_ab7a8d1f1e8fe9d43338a9d0e202084f
#
_entry.id   ab7a8d1f1e8fe9d43338a9d0e202084f
#
_cell.length_a   1.000
_cell.length_b   1.000
_cell.length_c   1.000
_cell.angle_alpha   90.00
_cell.angle_beta   90.00
_cell.angle_gamma   90.00
#
_symmetry.space_group_name_H-M   'P 1'
#
loop_
_entity.id
_entity.type
_entity.pdbx_description
1 polymer ?
#
loop_
_entity_poly.entity_id
_entity_poly.type
_entity_poly.pdbx_seq_one_letter_code
_entity_poly.pdbx_strand_id
1 'polypeptide(L)'
;MAKTRSLMTRYLIIGNSAGGIGAAEAIREVDREGSIIMISDEPYPSYSRPLISKYLTRERTLETMLFRPVEFYSQNNITSILGKRVKSLGLGDRTAELENCEHISWEKLLIASGGVPIVPKMEGAGKRGTFTFTTLDDAKAIDEFIENAQTAVVIGGGLIGISVTEALKKRGVKVTVVEMKDRILNTILDEQASLIAEETLKRAGVKIITGRTVAEITGKELVRGVVLDNGEDIPCSLVVVAIGVSPRTELAKGTEIKLNRGIAVDSHMATNYPDVYSCGDAAEAYDFVYCANRLTPIWPNAYIGGRVAGYNMAGVKAEYPGGTGMNSLNYFGLDIAAAGIAAPPEGDGYELINRQDNGIYRRVVLKDDLIVGMVFVGAIEKAGILFSLMRDRVKVSNFKKTLLSDNFGLVSLPKELWQRRLEKDTAIIGGLKR
;
A
#
# COMPACT_ATOMS: atom_id res chain seq x y z
N MET A 1 7.60 -27.53 -34.74
CA MET A 1 7.02 -26.24 -34.26
C MET A 1 5.96 -26.58 -33.23
N ALA A 2 6.20 -26.30 -31.95
CA ALA A 2 5.21 -26.47 -30.90
C ALA A 2 4.05 -25.52 -31.19
N LYS A 3 2.81 -26.03 -31.26
CA LYS A 3 1.61 -25.19 -31.37
C LYS A 3 1.57 -24.30 -30.13
N THR A 4 1.81 -23.01 -30.30
CA THR A 4 1.63 -21.99 -29.26
C THR A 4 0.17 -22.08 -28.79
N ARG A 5 -0.04 -22.47 -27.55
CA ARG A 5 -1.38 -22.59 -26.97
C ARG A 5 -1.91 -21.18 -26.76
N SER A 6 -2.82 -20.73 -27.59
CA SER A 6 -3.52 -19.46 -27.42
C SER A 6 -4.73 -19.70 -26.51
N LEU A 7 -4.72 -19.12 -25.33
CA LEU A 7 -5.88 -19.05 -24.46
C LEU A 7 -6.71 -17.81 -24.81
N MET A 8 -8.02 -17.87 -24.64
CA MET A 8 -8.91 -16.74 -24.83
C MET A 8 -9.77 -16.55 -23.59
N THR A 9 -9.95 -15.30 -23.17
CA THR A 9 -10.78 -14.97 -22.01
C THR A 9 -11.57 -13.68 -22.25
N ARG A 10 -12.73 -13.56 -21.63
CA ARG A 10 -13.47 -12.31 -21.60
C ARG A 10 -12.77 -11.27 -20.71
N TYR A 11 -12.34 -11.68 -19.52
CA TYR A 11 -11.69 -10.81 -18.55
C TYR A 11 -10.29 -11.31 -18.23
N LEU A 12 -9.28 -10.50 -18.56
CA LEU A 12 -7.90 -10.74 -18.16
C LEU A 12 -7.54 -9.80 -17.00
N ILE A 13 -7.09 -10.37 -15.89
CA ILE A 13 -6.66 -9.63 -14.71
C ILE A 13 -5.17 -9.92 -14.48
N ILE A 14 -4.33 -8.90 -14.58
CA ILE A 14 -2.89 -9.00 -14.30
C ILE A 14 -2.63 -8.46 -12.90
N GLY A 15 -2.41 -9.37 -11.96
CA GLY A 15 -2.21 -9.11 -10.54
C GLY A 15 -3.21 -9.85 -9.65
N ASN A 16 -2.69 -10.56 -8.65
CA ASN A 16 -3.44 -11.44 -7.73
C ASN A 16 -3.41 -10.92 -6.29
N SER A 17 -3.48 -9.61 -6.13
CA SER A 17 -3.54 -8.94 -4.82
C SER A 17 -4.88 -8.23 -4.65
N ALA A 18 -4.98 -7.27 -3.71
CA ALA A 18 -6.24 -6.59 -3.39
C ALA A 18 -7.02 -6.08 -4.61
N GLY A 19 -6.34 -5.43 -5.55
CA GLY A 19 -6.97 -4.90 -6.75
C GLY A 19 -7.56 -5.98 -7.67
N GLY A 20 -6.77 -7.02 -7.97
CA GLY A 20 -7.21 -8.13 -8.81
C GLY A 20 -8.36 -8.93 -8.19
N ILE A 21 -8.27 -9.24 -6.90
CA ILE A 21 -9.33 -9.93 -6.16
C ILE A 21 -10.60 -9.08 -6.13
N GLY A 22 -10.50 -7.79 -5.80
CA GLY A 22 -11.65 -6.89 -5.81
C GLY A 22 -12.34 -6.81 -7.17
N ALA A 23 -11.58 -6.79 -8.26
CA ALA A 23 -12.13 -6.82 -9.62
C ALA A 23 -12.83 -8.14 -9.94
N ALA A 24 -12.21 -9.27 -9.62
CA ALA A 24 -12.80 -10.59 -9.87
C ALA A 24 -14.13 -10.77 -9.12
N GLU A 25 -14.21 -10.35 -7.87
CA GLU A 25 -15.45 -10.37 -7.08
C GLU A 25 -16.52 -9.50 -7.72
N ALA A 26 -16.20 -8.26 -8.08
CA ALA A 26 -17.15 -7.34 -8.71
C ALA A 26 -17.64 -7.84 -10.07
N ILE A 27 -16.77 -8.45 -10.88
CA ILE A 27 -17.17 -9.10 -12.13
C ILE A 27 -18.17 -10.23 -11.83
N ARG A 28 -17.91 -11.09 -10.84
CA ARG A 28 -18.79 -12.23 -10.53
C ARG A 28 -20.14 -11.83 -9.95
N GLU A 29 -20.24 -10.70 -9.28
CA GLU A 29 -21.52 -10.14 -8.84
C GLU A 29 -22.43 -9.77 -10.02
N VAL A 30 -21.85 -9.47 -11.19
CA VAL A 30 -22.59 -9.03 -12.40
C VAL A 30 -22.63 -10.14 -13.46
N ASP A 31 -21.47 -10.68 -13.82
CA ASP A 31 -21.30 -11.71 -14.84
C ASP A 31 -20.80 -13.02 -14.20
N ARG A 32 -21.73 -13.95 -13.99
CA ARG A 32 -21.45 -15.23 -13.35
C ARG A 32 -20.72 -16.23 -14.25
N GLU A 33 -20.81 -16.07 -15.57
CA GLU A 33 -20.38 -17.06 -16.57
C GLU A 33 -19.15 -16.61 -17.39
N GLY A 34 -18.96 -15.31 -17.59
CA GLY A 34 -17.84 -14.79 -18.37
C GLY A 34 -16.50 -15.33 -17.89
N SER A 35 -15.66 -15.82 -18.79
CA SER A 35 -14.36 -16.38 -18.44
C SER A 35 -13.44 -15.33 -17.82
N ILE A 36 -12.82 -15.67 -16.69
CA ILE A 36 -11.79 -14.84 -16.03
C ILE A 36 -10.49 -15.62 -16.01
N ILE A 37 -9.41 -14.99 -16.51
CA ILE A 37 -8.05 -15.43 -16.27
C ILE A 37 -7.37 -14.40 -15.36
N MET A 38 -6.80 -14.87 -14.26
CA MET A 38 -6.00 -14.06 -13.33
C MET A 38 -4.55 -14.53 -13.34
N ILE A 39 -3.61 -13.60 -13.57
CA ILE A 39 -2.18 -13.92 -13.69
C ILE A 39 -1.40 -13.22 -12.60
N SER A 40 -0.43 -13.91 -12.02
CA SER A 40 0.52 -13.35 -11.05
C SER A 40 1.92 -13.93 -11.29
N ASP A 41 2.94 -13.08 -11.14
CA ASP A 41 4.34 -13.51 -11.10
C ASP A 41 4.69 -14.22 -9.79
N GLU A 42 3.95 -13.98 -8.69
CA GLU A 42 4.11 -14.72 -7.45
C GLU A 42 3.34 -16.06 -7.51
N PRO A 43 3.94 -17.18 -7.05
CA PRO A 43 3.36 -18.53 -7.14
C PRO A 43 2.34 -18.83 -6.03
N TYR A 44 1.87 -17.82 -5.31
CA TYR A 44 1.03 -17.97 -4.13
C TYR A 44 -0.42 -17.58 -4.40
N PRO A 45 -1.41 -18.24 -3.73
CA PRO A 45 -2.76 -17.69 -3.61
C PRO A 45 -2.71 -16.27 -3.03
N SER A 46 -3.75 -15.49 -3.28
CA SER A 46 -3.81 -14.11 -2.79
C SER A 46 -3.66 -14.05 -1.27
N TYR A 47 -2.69 -13.34 -0.79
CA TYR A 47 -2.39 -13.13 0.64
C TYR A 47 -2.39 -11.66 0.99
N SER A 48 -2.57 -11.35 2.28
CA SER A 48 -2.51 -9.98 2.82
C SER A 48 -1.06 -9.50 2.92
N ARG A 49 -0.61 -8.76 1.92
CA ARG A 49 0.75 -8.21 1.83
C ARG A 49 1.18 -7.39 3.06
N PRO A 50 0.30 -6.60 3.70
CA PRO A 50 0.66 -5.91 4.95
C PRO A 50 1.07 -6.83 6.11
N LEU A 51 0.78 -8.13 6.02
CA LEU A 51 1.10 -9.10 7.07
C LEU A 51 2.44 -9.83 6.88
N ILE A 52 3.24 -9.52 5.85
CA ILE A 52 4.53 -10.21 5.64
C ILE A 52 5.52 -10.02 6.80
N SER A 53 5.41 -8.91 7.56
CA SER A 53 6.18 -8.74 8.80
C SER A 53 5.79 -9.75 9.87
N LYS A 54 4.51 -10.15 9.92
CA LYS A 54 4.02 -11.19 10.85
C LYS A 54 4.45 -12.60 10.42
N TYR A 55 4.66 -12.82 9.12
CA TYR A 55 5.33 -14.02 8.65
C TYR A 55 6.78 -14.08 9.11
N LEU A 56 7.54 -12.99 8.94
CA LEU A 56 8.93 -12.90 9.35
C LEU A 56 9.11 -13.07 10.87
N THR A 57 8.16 -12.62 11.68
CA THR A 57 8.15 -12.87 13.13
C THR A 57 7.67 -14.27 13.52
N ARG A 58 7.23 -15.10 12.57
CA ARG A 58 6.61 -16.43 12.79
C ARG A 58 5.30 -16.36 13.60
N GLU A 59 4.66 -15.17 13.70
CA GLU A 59 3.34 -15.00 14.29
C GLU A 59 2.21 -15.49 13.35
N ARG A 60 2.49 -15.55 12.04
CA ARG A 60 1.58 -15.99 11.00
C ARG A 60 2.27 -16.92 10.00
N THR A 61 1.51 -17.88 9.47
CA THR A 61 1.90 -18.69 8.31
C THR A 61 1.22 -18.15 7.05
N LEU A 62 1.60 -18.64 5.86
CA LEU A 62 0.93 -18.24 4.61
C LEU A 62 -0.58 -18.50 4.68
N GLU A 63 -1.00 -19.65 5.21
CA GLU A 63 -2.40 -20.05 5.30
C GLU A 63 -3.22 -19.05 6.14
N THR A 64 -2.63 -18.55 7.23
CA THR A 64 -3.27 -17.57 8.13
C THR A 64 -3.21 -16.12 7.62
N MET A 65 -2.48 -15.89 6.53
CA MET A 65 -2.37 -14.59 5.86
C MET A 65 -3.18 -14.54 4.56
N LEU A 66 -3.80 -15.63 4.13
CA LEU A 66 -4.57 -15.64 2.89
C LEU A 66 -5.67 -14.56 2.93
N PHE A 67 -5.74 -13.77 1.85
CA PHE A 67 -6.77 -12.73 1.70
C PHE A 67 -8.11 -13.34 1.32
N ARG A 68 -8.07 -14.46 0.57
CA ARG A 68 -9.21 -15.32 0.26
C ARG A 68 -8.77 -16.78 0.41
N PRO A 69 -9.68 -17.71 0.77
CA PRO A 69 -9.35 -19.11 0.83
C PRO A 69 -8.87 -19.63 -0.53
N VAL A 70 -8.13 -20.72 -0.55
CA VAL A 70 -7.57 -21.29 -1.80
C VAL A 70 -8.64 -21.70 -2.80
N GLU A 71 -9.81 -22.05 -2.32
CA GLU A 71 -11.00 -22.42 -3.11
C GLU A 71 -11.66 -21.23 -3.81
N PHE A 72 -11.26 -19.99 -3.47
CA PHE A 72 -11.82 -18.76 -4.05
C PHE A 72 -11.82 -18.80 -5.59
N TYR A 73 -10.75 -19.26 -6.19
CA TYR A 73 -10.61 -19.29 -7.65
C TYR A 73 -11.60 -20.28 -8.27
N SER A 74 -11.68 -21.51 -7.77
CA SER A 74 -12.59 -22.54 -8.26
C SER A 74 -14.05 -22.19 -7.99
N GLN A 75 -14.37 -21.68 -6.81
CA GLN A 75 -15.73 -21.25 -6.45
C GLN A 75 -16.25 -20.10 -7.31
N ASN A 76 -15.34 -19.26 -7.81
CA ASN A 76 -15.67 -18.12 -8.67
C ASN A 76 -15.36 -18.39 -10.15
N ASN A 77 -15.12 -19.64 -10.54
CA ASN A 77 -14.82 -20.03 -11.92
C ASN A 77 -13.71 -19.16 -12.55
N ILE A 78 -12.60 -18.95 -11.79
CA ILE A 78 -11.43 -18.16 -12.19
C ILE A 78 -10.30 -19.13 -12.55
N THR A 79 -9.75 -19.00 -13.75
CA THR A 79 -8.50 -19.65 -14.12
C THR A 79 -7.34 -18.84 -13.58
N SER A 80 -6.68 -19.33 -12.51
CA SER A 80 -5.50 -18.68 -11.93
C SER A 80 -4.23 -19.24 -12.55
N ILE A 81 -3.37 -18.33 -13.07
CA ILE A 81 -2.04 -18.65 -13.61
C ILE A 81 -1.02 -17.96 -12.69
N LEU A 82 -0.57 -18.71 -11.68
CA LEU A 82 0.35 -18.21 -10.65
C LEU A 82 1.80 -18.59 -10.98
N GLY A 83 2.77 -17.75 -10.55
CA GLY A 83 4.19 -17.94 -10.84
C GLY A 83 4.54 -17.71 -12.33
N LYS A 84 3.72 -16.93 -13.05
CA LYS A 84 3.94 -16.58 -14.45
C LYS A 84 3.86 -15.06 -14.63
N ARG A 85 4.85 -14.48 -15.27
CA ARG A 85 4.88 -13.06 -15.56
C ARG A 85 4.37 -12.76 -16.96
N VAL A 86 3.53 -11.72 -17.06
CA VAL A 86 3.20 -11.11 -18.34
C VAL A 86 4.39 -10.25 -18.78
N LYS A 87 4.89 -10.51 -19.97
CA LYS A 87 6.07 -9.85 -20.54
C LYS A 87 5.70 -8.59 -21.34
N SER A 88 4.64 -8.68 -22.14
CA SER A 88 4.22 -7.60 -23.04
C SER A 88 2.72 -7.65 -23.33
N LEU A 89 2.18 -6.51 -23.78
CA LEU A 89 0.79 -6.35 -24.23
C LEU A 89 0.75 -5.93 -25.70
N GLY A 90 0.00 -6.66 -26.49
CA GLY A 90 -0.43 -6.26 -27.85
C GLY A 90 -1.82 -5.65 -27.76
N LEU A 91 -1.92 -4.32 -27.61
CA LEU A 91 -3.21 -3.65 -27.40
C LEU A 91 -4.11 -3.76 -28.63
N GLY A 92 -3.55 -3.55 -29.84
CA GLY A 92 -4.28 -3.66 -31.10
C GLY A 92 -4.87 -5.04 -31.33
N ASP A 93 -4.12 -6.10 -31.02
CA ASP A 93 -4.51 -7.49 -31.18
C ASP A 93 -5.21 -8.05 -29.92
N ARG A 94 -5.32 -7.24 -28.87
CA ARG A 94 -5.87 -7.63 -27.57
C ARG A 94 -5.24 -8.92 -27.01
N THR A 95 -3.91 -8.96 -27.00
CA THR A 95 -3.13 -10.11 -26.52
C THR A 95 -2.18 -9.74 -25.40
N ALA A 96 -1.92 -10.68 -24.51
CA ALA A 96 -0.87 -10.63 -23.50
C ALA A 96 0.10 -11.80 -23.73
N GLU A 97 1.40 -11.51 -23.84
CA GLU A 97 2.45 -12.51 -23.95
C GLU A 97 3.03 -12.80 -22.56
N LEU A 98 3.13 -14.07 -22.21
CA LEU A 98 3.80 -14.54 -21.00
C LEU A 98 5.31 -14.78 -21.26
N GLU A 99 6.12 -14.82 -20.21
CA GLU A 99 7.57 -15.11 -20.32
C GLU A 99 7.89 -16.45 -21.00
N ASN A 100 6.99 -17.43 -20.89
CA ASN A 100 7.12 -18.74 -21.57
C ASN A 100 6.59 -18.74 -23.02
N CYS A 101 6.37 -17.58 -23.62
CA CYS A 101 5.86 -17.37 -24.99
C CYS A 101 4.42 -17.90 -25.22
N GLU A 102 3.65 -18.15 -24.16
CA GLU A 102 2.19 -18.36 -24.29
C GLU A 102 1.47 -17.02 -24.50
N HIS A 103 0.41 -17.05 -25.31
CA HIS A 103 -0.41 -15.85 -25.57
C HIS A 103 -1.82 -16.03 -25.03
N ILE A 104 -2.35 -14.95 -24.46
CA ILE A 104 -3.72 -14.90 -23.95
C ILE A 104 -4.43 -13.75 -24.64
N SER A 105 -5.50 -14.07 -25.40
CA SER A 105 -6.37 -13.05 -25.99
C SER A 105 -7.47 -12.68 -24.99
N TRP A 106 -7.83 -11.39 -24.97
CA TRP A 106 -8.79 -10.85 -24.01
C TRP A 106 -9.78 -9.88 -24.63
N GLU A 107 -10.98 -9.78 -24.07
CA GLU A 107 -11.94 -8.72 -24.43
C GLU A 107 -11.76 -7.48 -23.57
N LYS A 108 -11.52 -7.68 -22.25
CA LYS A 108 -11.28 -6.61 -21.28
C LYS A 108 -10.08 -6.92 -20.41
N LEU A 109 -9.26 -5.93 -20.16
CA LEU A 109 -7.98 -6.05 -19.44
C LEU A 109 -7.97 -5.18 -18.18
N LEU A 110 -7.55 -5.74 -17.05
CA LEU A 110 -7.17 -5.00 -15.85
C LEU A 110 -5.66 -5.14 -15.60
N ILE A 111 -4.97 -4.02 -15.50
CA ILE A 111 -3.57 -3.94 -15.06
C ILE A 111 -3.56 -3.56 -13.57
N ALA A 112 -3.40 -4.57 -12.70
CA ALA A 112 -3.29 -4.45 -11.25
C ALA A 112 -1.91 -4.95 -10.77
N SER A 113 -0.87 -4.61 -11.53
CA SER A 113 0.51 -5.10 -11.39
C SER A 113 1.21 -4.62 -10.10
N GLY A 114 0.63 -3.66 -9.38
CA GLY A 114 1.14 -3.18 -8.09
C GLY A 114 2.38 -2.30 -8.21
N GLY A 115 3.27 -2.38 -7.22
CA GLY A 115 4.52 -1.63 -7.14
C GLY A 115 5.74 -2.54 -7.01
N VAL A 116 6.90 -1.98 -7.28
CA VAL A 116 8.21 -2.61 -7.06
C VAL A 116 9.03 -1.80 -6.06
N PRO A 117 9.85 -2.45 -5.22
CA PRO A 117 10.72 -1.73 -4.30
C PRO A 117 11.72 -0.86 -5.07
N ILE A 118 11.96 0.34 -4.56
CA ILE A 118 13.01 1.22 -5.07
C ILE A 118 14.33 0.75 -4.47
N VAL A 119 15.27 0.33 -5.33
CA VAL A 119 16.64 0.03 -4.96
C VAL A 119 17.54 1.07 -5.64
N PRO A 120 18.19 1.95 -4.88
CA PRO A 120 19.05 2.97 -5.47
C PRO A 120 20.27 2.33 -6.09
N LYS A 121 20.83 3.00 -7.10
CA LYS A 121 22.13 2.62 -7.65
C LYS A 121 23.20 2.98 -6.63
N MET A 122 23.56 2.03 -5.78
CA MET A 122 24.67 2.15 -4.84
C MET A 122 25.60 0.93 -4.95
N GLU A 123 26.87 1.15 -4.67
CA GLU A 123 27.86 0.07 -4.68
C GLU A 123 27.50 -0.99 -3.63
N GLY A 124 27.56 -2.25 -4.03
CA GLY A 124 27.27 -3.38 -3.15
C GLY A 124 25.79 -3.74 -2.98
N ALA A 125 24.83 -3.07 -3.63
CA ALA A 125 23.40 -3.38 -3.53
C ALA A 125 23.03 -4.82 -3.94
N GLY A 126 23.85 -5.49 -4.74
CA GLY A 126 23.66 -6.88 -5.15
C GLY A 126 24.37 -7.93 -4.28
N LYS A 127 25.04 -7.53 -3.20
CA LYS A 127 25.74 -8.47 -2.32
C LYS A 127 24.75 -9.36 -1.57
N ARG A 128 25.13 -10.62 -1.34
CA ARG A 128 24.36 -11.56 -0.52
C ARG A 128 24.23 -11.02 0.91
N GLY A 129 22.99 -10.98 1.43
CA GLY A 129 22.65 -10.34 2.69
C GLY A 129 22.02 -8.95 2.52
N THR A 130 21.81 -8.51 1.26
CA THR A 130 21.01 -7.33 0.93
C THR A 130 19.65 -7.77 0.42
N PHE A 131 18.58 -7.19 0.99
CA PHE A 131 17.19 -7.56 0.71
C PHE A 131 16.33 -6.33 0.52
N THR A 132 15.17 -6.53 -0.12
CA THR A 132 14.00 -5.66 -0.06
C THR A 132 12.95 -6.28 0.88
N PHE A 133 11.82 -5.59 1.11
CA PHE A 133 10.76 -6.12 1.98
C PHE A 133 9.38 -5.69 1.48
N THR A 134 8.92 -6.28 0.37
CA THR A 134 7.63 -5.95 -0.25
C THR A 134 6.81 -7.18 -0.63
N THR A 135 7.43 -8.36 -0.70
CA THR A 135 6.80 -9.62 -1.12
C THR A 135 6.97 -10.70 -0.05
N LEU A 136 6.21 -11.79 -0.17
CA LEU A 136 6.41 -12.97 0.68
C LEU A 136 7.77 -13.62 0.44
N ASP A 137 8.27 -13.59 -0.81
CA ASP A 137 9.60 -14.11 -1.13
C ASP A 137 10.71 -13.30 -0.46
N ASP A 138 10.56 -11.96 -0.37
CA ASP A 138 11.47 -11.13 0.43
C ASP A 138 11.48 -11.59 1.91
N ALA A 139 10.30 -11.80 2.48
CA ALA A 139 10.19 -12.23 3.87
C ALA A 139 10.81 -13.62 4.11
N LYS A 140 10.60 -14.56 3.17
CA LYS A 140 11.22 -15.90 3.22
C LYS A 140 12.75 -15.83 3.10
N ALA A 141 13.25 -15.05 2.13
CA ALA A 141 14.69 -14.89 1.94
C ALA A 141 15.38 -14.30 3.17
N ILE A 142 14.72 -13.32 3.84
CA ILE A 142 15.21 -12.78 5.11
C ILE A 142 15.12 -13.85 6.22
N ASP A 143 14.02 -14.60 6.33
CA ASP A 143 13.83 -15.63 7.37
C ASP A 143 14.91 -16.72 7.30
N GLU A 144 15.27 -17.15 6.09
CA GLU A 144 16.36 -18.12 5.85
C GLU A 144 17.74 -17.54 6.20
N PHE A 145 17.94 -16.24 5.96
CA PHE A 145 19.24 -15.61 6.17
C PHE A 145 19.50 -15.20 7.62
N ILE A 146 18.43 -14.86 8.36
CA ILE A 146 18.49 -14.19 9.67
C ILE A 146 19.18 -15.03 10.75
N GLU A 147 19.19 -16.36 10.63
CA GLU A 147 19.84 -17.26 11.61
C GLU A 147 21.36 -17.01 11.69
N ASN A 148 21.94 -16.45 10.64
CA ASN A 148 23.36 -16.10 10.55
C ASN A 148 23.61 -14.60 10.76
N ALA A 149 22.57 -13.78 11.07
CA ALA A 149 22.65 -12.35 11.16
C ALA A 149 22.40 -11.85 12.57
N GLN A 150 23.42 -11.27 13.22
CA GLN A 150 23.29 -10.65 14.55
C GLN A 150 22.94 -9.15 14.49
N THR A 151 23.31 -8.50 13.39
CA THR A 151 23.17 -7.06 13.19
C THR A 151 22.59 -6.75 11.82
N ALA A 152 21.69 -5.79 11.75
CA ALA A 152 21.08 -5.33 10.51
C ALA A 152 21.09 -3.81 10.39
N VAL A 153 21.22 -3.33 9.15
CA VAL A 153 20.92 -1.95 8.79
C VAL A 153 19.66 -1.94 7.93
N VAL A 154 18.67 -1.13 8.31
CA VAL A 154 17.48 -0.85 7.52
C VAL A 154 17.63 0.54 6.91
N ILE A 155 17.66 0.61 5.59
CA ILE A 155 17.76 1.86 4.84
C ILE A 155 16.35 2.34 4.53
N GLY A 156 15.94 3.43 5.18
CA GLY A 156 14.61 4.04 5.12
C GLY A 156 13.81 3.83 6.40
N GLY A 157 13.39 4.93 7.01
CA GLY A 157 12.57 5.02 8.22
C GLY A 157 11.07 5.18 7.93
N GLY A 158 10.61 4.80 6.75
CA GLY A 158 9.19 4.80 6.36
C GLY A 158 8.43 3.57 6.89
N LEU A 159 7.16 3.41 6.46
CA LEU A 159 6.26 2.34 6.90
C LEU A 159 6.85 0.94 6.76
N ILE A 160 7.43 0.64 5.60
CA ILE A 160 8.05 -0.67 5.32
C ILE A 160 9.29 -0.88 6.20
N GLY A 161 10.14 0.16 6.30
CA GLY A 161 11.37 0.11 7.10
C GLY A 161 11.09 -0.11 8.59
N ILE A 162 10.10 0.57 9.16
CA ILE A 162 9.73 0.37 10.57
C ILE A 162 9.08 -1.00 10.79
N SER A 163 8.26 -1.47 9.84
CA SER A 163 7.65 -2.80 9.91
C SER A 163 8.69 -3.93 9.93
N VAL A 164 9.68 -3.89 9.04
CA VAL A 164 10.76 -4.89 9.03
C VAL A 164 11.69 -4.72 10.23
N THR A 165 11.91 -3.49 10.70
CA THR A 165 12.70 -3.22 11.92
C THR A 165 12.09 -3.93 13.13
N GLU A 166 10.77 -3.81 13.34
CA GLU A 166 10.09 -4.53 14.42
C GLU A 166 10.24 -6.05 14.27
N ALA A 167 10.06 -6.56 13.05
CA ALA A 167 10.18 -7.99 12.81
C ALA A 167 11.60 -8.50 13.09
N LEU A 168 12.63 -7.83 12.63
CA LEU A 168 14.03 -8.18 12.90
C LEU A 168 14.36 -8.11 14.40
N LYS A 169 13.86 -7.09 15.11
CA LYS A 169 14.04 -6.97 16.57
C LYS A 169 13.38 -8.13 17.32
N LYS A 170 12.16 -8.52 16.96
CA LYS A 170 11.46 -9.68 17.54
C LYS A 170 12.19 -11.01 17.28
N ARG A 171 12.98 -11.06 16.18
CA ARG A 171 13.85 -12.20 15.86
C ARG A 171 15.24 -12.12 16.52
N GLY A 172 15.47 -11.15 17.44
CA GLY A 172 16.70 -11.01 18.22
C GLY A 172 17.84 -10.27 17.51
N VAL A 173 17.62 -9.69 16.34
CA VAL A 173 18.63 -8.94 15.60
C VAL A 173 18.79 -7.53 16.16
N LYS A 174 20.03 -7.03 16.29
CA LYS A 174 20.30 -5.62 16.60
C LYS A 174 20.12 -4.79 15.33
N VAL A 175 19.23 -3.80 15.37
CA VAL A 175 18.87 -3.02 14.18
C VAL A 175 19.30 -1.56 14.31
N THR A 176 19.92 -1.04 13.23
CA THR A 176 20.12 0.37 13.00
C THR A 176 19.26 0.79 11.81
N VAL A 177 18.39 1.80 12.00
CA VAL A 177 17.62 2.44 10.92
C VAL A 177 18.39 3.67 10.45
N VAL A 178 18.60 3.79 9.14
CA VAL A 178 19.21 4.97 8.50
C VAL A 178 18.14 5.64 7.64
N GLU A 179 17.78 6.88 7.97
CA GLU A 179 16.77 7.68 7.29
C GLU A 179 17.38 8.96 6.73
N MET A 180 17.18 9.20 5.42
CA MET A 180 17.73 10.37 4.74
C MET A 180 17.09 11.69 5.22
N LYS A 181 15.83 11.65 5.59
CA LYS A 181 15.11 12.81 6.12
C LYS A 181 15.47 13.05 7.59
N ASP A 182 15.02 14.18 8.10
CA ASP A 182 15.24 14.63 9.48
C ASP A 182 14.55 13.76 10.55
N ARG A 183 13.58 12.93 10.17
CA ARG A 183 12.80 12.08 11.09
C ARG A 183 12.22 10.85 10.39
N ILE A 184 11.89 9.82 11.17
CA ILE A 184 11.20 8.63 10.68
C ILE A 184 9.71 8.92 10.42
N LEU A 185 9.06 8.07 9.61
CA LEU A 185 7.63 8.15 9.26
C LEU A 185 7.20 9.55 8.74
N ASN A 186 8.13 10.33 8.22
CA ASN A 186 7.95 11.73 7.81
C ASN A 186 6.84 11.97 6.76
N THR A 187 6.42 10.94 6.04
CA THR A 187 5.35 11.01 5.06
C THR A 187 3.95 10.94 5.67
N ILE A 188 3.81 10.44 6.90
CA ILE A 188 2.53 10.21 7.57
C ILE A 188 2.43 10.85 8.95
N LEU A 189 3.55 11.28 9.55
CA LEU A 189 3.61 11.91 10.86
C LEU A 189 4.18 13.33 10.75
N ASP A 190 3.71 14.19 11.62
CA ASP A 190 4.37 15.45 11.91
C ASP A 190 5.57 15.25 12.86
N GLU A 191 6.28 16.31 13.15
CA GLU A 191 7.49 16.28 13.98
C GLU A 191 7.24 15.67 15.37
N GLN A 192 6.20 16.13 16.06
CA GLN A 192 5.89 15.69 17.43
C GLN A 192 5.51 14.20 17.48
N ALA A 193 4.69 13.74 16.54
CA ALA A 193 4.32 12.34 16.43
C ALA A 193 5.52 11.45 16.08
N SER A 194 6.42 11.92 15.19
CA SER A 194 7.66 11.22 14.85
C SER A 194 8.59 11.10 16.05
N LEU A 195 8.74 12.15 16.87
CA LEU A 195 9.54 12.08 18.11
C LEU A 195 9.02 10.99 19.07
N ILE A 196 7.72 10.89 19.27
CA ILE A 196 7.12 9.85 20.12
C ILE A 196 7.41 8.45 19.56
N ALA A 197 7.29 8.29 18.23
CA ALA A 197 7.62 7.03 17.56
C ALA A 197 9.10 6.68 17.72
N GLU A 198 10.01 7.65 17.50
CA GLU A 198 11.45 7.44 17.68
C GLU A 198 11.84 7.03 19.09
N GLU A 199 11.28 7.70 20.10
CA GLU A 199 11.51 7.35 21.50
C GLU A 199 11.07 5.92 21.81
N THR A 200 9.95 5.48 21.21
CA THR A 200 9.46 4.11 21.38
C THR A 200 10.41 3.10 20.76
N LEU A 201 10.92 3.35 19.55
CA LEU A 201 11.90 2.49 18.91
C LEU A 201 13.24 2.48 19.68
N LYS A 202 13.70 3.63 20.14
CA LYS A 202 14.93 3.75 20.95
C LYS A 202 14.82 2.96 22.24
N ARG A 203 13.67 3.03 22.93
CA ARG A 203 13.38 2.20 24.13
C ARG A 203 13.38 0.70 23.83
N ALA A 204 12.97 0.30 22.63
CA ALA A 204 13.07 -1.08 22.14
C ALA A 204 14.49 -1.48 21.72
N GLY A 205 15.47 -0.60 21.86
CA GLY A 205 16.88 -0.84 21.52
C GLY A 205 17.18 -0.79 20.03
N VAL A 206 16.44 0.03 19.26
CA VAL A 206 16.74 0.35 17.87
C VAL A 206 17.63 1.59 17.83
N LYS A 207 18.77 1.54 17.12
CA LYS A 207 19.55 2.74 16.80
C LYS A 207 18.91 3.43 15.60
N ILE A 208 18.69 4.74 15.68
CA ILE A 208 18.12 5.54 14.59
C ILE A 208 19.12 6.63 14.22
N ILE A 209 19.41 6.75 12.93
CA ILE A 209 20.28 7.79 12.35
C ILE A 209 19.43 8.49 11.28
N THR A 210 19.11 9.76 11.54
CA THR A 210 18.36 10.62 10.61
C THR A 210 19.28 11.64 9.93
N GLY A 211 18.83 12.22 8.81
CA GLY A 211 19.60 13.18 8.03
C GLY A 211 20.81 12.56 7.33
N ARG A 212 20.82 11.23 7.14
CA ARG A 212 21.91 10.48 6.50
C ARG A 212 21.36 9.44 5.53
N THR A 213 22.17 9.07 4.54
CA THR A 213 21.90 7.96 3.65
C THR A 213 23.08 7.03 3.56
N VAL A 214 22.84 5.79 3.13
CA VAL A 214 23.89 4.82 2.84
C VAL A 214 24.45 5.11 1.45
N ALA A 215 25.75 5.30 1.36
CA ALA A 215 26.49 5.51 0.12
C ALA A 215 26.97 4.19 -0.49
N GLU A 216 27.39 3.24 0.35
CA GLU A 216 27.96 1.94 -0.08
C GLU A 216 27.56 0.83 0.90
N ILE A 217 27.37 -0.38 0.36
CA ILE A 217 27.28 -1.63 1.12
C ILE A 217 28.59 -2.38 0.98
N THR A 218 29.30 -2.54 2.10
CA THR A 218 30.67 -3.08 2.14
C THR A 218 30.71 -4.60 2.24
N GLY A 219 31.86 -5.19 1.90
CA GLY A 219 32.13 -6.62 1.87
C GLY A 219 32.51 -7.11 0.47
N LYS A 220 32.93 -8.36 0.34
CA LYS A 220 33.22 -8.96 -0.99
C LYS A 220 31.94 -9.51 -1.61
N GLU A 221 31.59 -10.76 -1.33
CA GLU A 221 30.36 -11.41 -1.80
C GLU A 221 29.21 -11.27 -0.79
N LEU A 222 29.54 -11.18 0.49
CA LEU A 222 28.63 -11.09 1.62
C LEU A 222 28.74 -9.70 2.26
N VAL A 223 27.61 -9.17 2.70
CA VAL A 223 27.54 -7.92 3.47
C VAL A 223 28.38 -7.99 4.73
N ARG A 224 29.17 -6.95 4.98
CA ARG A 224 29.99 -6.76 6.19
C ARG A 224 29.68 -5.44 6.92
N GLY A 225 29.06 -4.50 6.23
CA GLY A 225 28.70 -3.20 6.78
C GLY A 225 28.11 -2.28 5.73
N VAL A 226 27.87 -1.06 6.10
CA VAL A 226 27.49 0.04 5.22
C VAL A 226 28.32 1.26 5.55
N VAL A 227 28.65 2.06 4.53
CA VAL A 227 29.27 3.38 4.69
C VAL A 227 28.21 4.44 4.44
N LEU A 228 28.04 5.38 5.35
CA LEU A 228 27.14 6.52 5.20
C LEU A 228 27.76 7.60 4.30
N ASP A 229 26.93 8.54 3.87
CA ASP A 229 27.31 9.70 3.06
C ASP A 229 28.33 10.64 3.73
N ASN A 230 28.50 10.55 5.06
CA ASN A 230 29.51 11.28 5.82
C ASN A 230 30.80 10.49 6.08
N GLY A 231 30.91 9.26 5.55
CA GLY A 231 32.06 8.37 5.72
C GLY A 231 32.00 7.50 7.00
N GLU A 232 30.94 7.58 7.81
CA GLU A 232 30.76 6.70 8.98
C GLU A 232 30.53 5.26 8.52
N ASP A 233 31.30 4.32 9.06
CA ASP A 233 31.15 2.88 8.80
C ASP A 233 30.31 2.23 9.90
N ILE A 234 29.29 1.46 9.49
CA ILE A 234 28.39 0.74 10.39
C ILE A 234 28.49 -0.77 10.05
N PRO A 235 29.15 -1.55 10.90
CA PRO A 235 29.23 -3.00 10.72
C PRO A 235 27.85 -3.65 10.81
N CYS A 236 27.50 -4.46 9.82
CA CYS A 236 26.30 -5.28 9.83
C CYS A 236 26.46 -6.51 8.96
N SER A 237 25.63 -7.53 9.21
CA SER A 237 25.59 -8.76 8.44
C SER A 237 24.36 -8.88 7.53
N LEU A 238 23.41 -7.95 7.67
CA LEU A 238 22.18 -7.91 6.89
C LEU A 238 21.80 -6.45 6.58
N VAL A 239 21.38 -6.18 5.35
CA VAL A 239 20.85 -4.88 4.92
C VAL A 239 19.47 -5.07 4.33
N VAL A 240 18.50 -4.24 4.73
CA VAL A 240 17.18 -4.17 4.11
C VAL A 240 16.99 -2.79 3.49
N VAL A 241 16.76 -2.75 2.18
CA VAL A 241 16.45 -1.51 1.44
C VAL A 241 14.95 -1.27 1.44
N ALA A 242 14.49 -0.24 2.15
CA ALA A 242 13.08 0.05 2.40
C ALA A 242 12.75 1.54 2.16
N ILE A 243 13.26 2.13 1.08
CA ILE A 243 13.13 3.55 0.75
C ILE A 243 11.85 3.92 -0.02
N GLY A 244 10.95 2.97 -0.20
CA GLY A 244 9.67 3.14 -0.87
C GLY A 244 9.47 2.20 -2.05
N VAL A 245 8.34 2.40 -2.74
CA VAL A 245 7.92 1.62 -3.92
C VAL A 245 7.66 2.55 -5.09
N SER A 246 7.91 2.08 -6.30
CA SER A 246 7.50 2.72 -7.55
C SER A 246 6.40 1.91 -8.22
N PRO A 247 5.47 2.54 -8.95
CA PRO A 247 4.42 1.83 -9.67
C PRO A 247 5.04 0.92 -10.75
N ARG A 248 4.51 -0.28 -10.87
CA ARG A 248 4.93 -1.23 -11.90
C ARG A 248 4.17 -0.94 -13.21
N THR A 249 4.80 -0.14 -14.07
CA THR A 249 4.18 0.38 -15.31
C THR A 249 4.78 -0.20 -16.58
N GLU A 250 5.67 -1.19 -16.48
CA GLU A 250 6.43 -1.73 -17.61
C GLU A 250 5.51 -2.25 -18.73
N LEU A 251 4.36 -2.85 -18.38
CA LEU A 251 3.39 -3.37 -19.34
C LEU A 251 2.70 -2.27 -20.16
N ALA A 252 2.58 -1.07 -19.60
CA ALA A 252 1.99 0.08 -20.28
C ALA A 252 3.04 0.93 -20.99
N LYS A 253 4.32 0.80 -20.63
CA LYS A 253 5.41 1.57 -21.24
C LYS A 253 5.65 1.16 -22.68
N GLY A 254 5.66 2.14 -23.56
CA GLY A 254 5.84 1.91 -25.01
C GLY A 254 4.55 1.49 -25.73
N THR A 255 3.40 1.50 -25.03
CA THR A 255 2.07 1.36 -25.62
C THR A 255 1.36 2.71 -25.69
N GLU A 256 0.12 2.74 -26.17
CA GLU A 256 -0.72 3.94 -26.24
C GLU A 256 -1.36 4.31 -24.89
N ILE A 257 -1.16 3.51 -23.83
CA ILE A 257 -1.67 3.79 -22.48
C ILE A 257 -0.93 4.99 -21.91
N LYS A 258 -1.69 6.01 -21.47
CA LYS A 258 -1.13 7.22 -20.89
C LYS A 258 -0.50 6.95 -19.53
N LEU A 259 0.78 7.31 -19.43
CA LEU A 259 1.56 7.26 -18.19
C LEU A 259 1.91 8.67 -17.72
N ASN A 260 1.75 8.89 -16.42
CA ASN A 260 2.40 9.98 -15.71
C ASN A 260 3.47 9.35 -14.76
N ARG A 261 3.27 9.44 -13.43
CA ARG A 261 4.07 8.66 -12.47
C ARG A 261 3.61 7.20 -12.40
N GLY A 262 2.31 6.95 -12.64
CA GLY A 262 1.66 5.66 -12.77
C GLY A 262 0.78 5.63 -14.03
N ILE A 263 -0.04 4.60 -14.16
CA ILE A 263 -1.04 4.47 -15.23
C ILE A 263 -2.17 5.45 -14.93
N ALA A 264 -2.40 6.41 -15.84
CA ALA A 264 -3.46 7.40 -15.70
C ALA A 264 -4.83 6.75 -15.88
N VAL A 265 -5.74 6.93 -14.91
CA VAL A 265 -7.12 6.43 -14.97
C VAL A 265 -8.13 7.53 -14.68
N ASP A 266 -9.35 7.34 -15.18
CA ASP A 266 -10.51 8.19 -14.87
C ASP A 266 -11.25 7.72 -13.60
N SER A 267 -12.40 8.32 -13.31
CA SER A 267 -13.25 7.92 -12.17
C SER A 267 -13.84 6.51 -12.29
N HIS A 268 -13.83 5.90 -13.48
CA HIS A 268 -14.26 4.53 -13.72
C HIS A 268 -13.13 3.52 -13.66
N MET A 269 -11.91 3.96 -13.26
CA MET A 269 -10.66 3.20 -13.30
C MET A 269 -10.27 2.78 -14.72
N ALA A 270 -10.86 3.41 -15.76
CA ALA A 270 -10.53 3.19 -17.15
C ALA A 270 -9.30 4.01 -17.55
N THR A 271 -8.44 3.41 -18.37
CA THR A 271 -7.32 4.12 -19.02
C THR A 271 -7.84 4.88 -20.25
N ASN A 272 -6.97 5.62 -20.91
CA ASN A 272 -7.32 6.23 -22.22
C ASN A 272 -7.50 5.21 -23.34
N TYR A 273 -7.09 3.94 -23.15
CA TYR A 273 -7.26 2.89 -24.16
C TYR A 273 -8.54 2.10 -23.91
N PRO A 274 -9.37 1.87 -24.95
CA PRO A 274 -10.66 1.18 -24.78
C PRO A 274 -10.52 -0.22 -24.18
N ASP A 275 -11.41 -0.56 -23.24
CA ASP A 275 -11.48 -1.86 -22.59
C ASP A 275 -10.25 -2.21 -21.72
N VAL A 276 -9.38 -1.22 -21.42
CA VAL A 276 -8.23 -1.37 -20.54
C VAL A 276 -8.38 -0.52 -19.29
N TYR A 277 -8.26 -1.16 -18.14
CA TYR A 277 -8.43 -0.60 -16.80
C TYR A 277 -7.14 -0.74 -15.98
N SER A 278 -6.98 0.08 -14.95
CA SER A 278 -5.89 -0.10 -13.98
C SER A 278 -6.32 0.28 -12.58
N CYS A 279 -5.72 -0.35 -11.56
CA CYS A 279 -5.98 -0.05 -10.16
C CYS A 279 -4.79 -0.39 -9.26
N GLY A 280 -4.89 0.01 -7.99
CA GLY A 280 -3.85 -0.22 -6.98
C GLY A 280 -2.61 0.63 -7.20
N ASP A 281 -1.45 0.15 -6.74
CA ASP A 281 -0.21 0.92 -6.70
C ASP A 281 0.32 1.29 -8.09
N ALA A 282 -0.14 0.59 -9.15
CA ALA A 282 0.21 0.90 -10.53
C ALA A 282 -0.53 2.13 -11.09
N ALA A 283 -1.69 2.48 -10.53
CA ALA A 283 -2.59 3.49 -11.07
C ALA A 283 -2.50 4.84 -10.35
N GLU A 284 -2.61 5.92 -11.11
CA GLU A 284 -2.89 7.26 -10.59
C GLU A 284 -4.39 7.52 -10.58
N ALA A 285 -5.01 7.39 -9.40
CA ALA A 285 -6.43 7.58 -9.19
C ALA A 285 -6.71 8.83 -8.33
N TYR A 286 -7.95 9.29 -8.33
CA TYR A 286 -8.37 10.49 -7.62
C TYR A 286 -8.17 10.39 -6.11
N ASP A 287 -7.46 11.36 -5.54
CA ASP A 287 -7.29 11.57 -4.10
C ASP A 287 -8.18 12.73 -3.65
N PHE A 288 -9.17 12.46 -2.79
CA PHE A 288 -10.18 13.43 -2.37
C PHE A 288 -9.63 14.51 -1.42
N VAL A 289 -8.48 14.27 -0.79
CA VAL A 289 -7.82 15.28 0.07
C VAL A 289 -7.09 16.31 -0.79
N TYR A 290 -6.38 15.83 -1.80
CA TYR A 290 -5.59 16.68 -2.69
C TYR A 290 -6.37 17.18 -3.92
N CYS A 291 -7.59 16.68 -4.13
CA CYS A 291 -8.45 17.01 -5.29
C CYS A 291 -7.72 16.79 -6.64
N ALA A 292 -6.89 15.76 -6.74
CA ALA A 292 -6.07 15.45 -7.92
C ALA A 292 -5.81 13.95 -8.02
N ASN A 293 -5.51 13.48 -9.23
CA ASN A 293 -5.05 12.11 -9.42
C ASN A 293 -3.62 11.95 -8.88
N ARG A 294 -3.41 10.93 -8.06
CA ARG A 294 -2.13 10.64 -7.40
C ARG A 294 -1.93 9.14 -7.21
N LEU A 295 -0.68 8.76 -6.99
CA LEU A 295 -0.34 7.45 -6.46
C LEU A 295 -0.67 7.42 -4.97
N THR A 296 -1.56 6.52 -4.57
CA THR A 296 -1.94 6.27 -3.17
C THR A 296 -1.84 4.77 -2.87
N PRO A 297 -0.60 4.23 -2.73
CA PRO A 297 -0.35 2.81 -2.65
C PRO A 297 -0.73 2.25 -1.26
N ILE A 298 -2.03 2.04 -1.04
CA ILE A 298 -2.55 1.39 0.15
C ILE A 298 -3.58 0.32 -0.20
N TRP A 299 -3.62 -0.72 0.60
CA TRP A 299 -4.45 -1.90 0.38
C TRP A 299 -5.95 -1.62 0.16
N PRO A 300 -6.64 -0.80 1.00
CA PRO A 300 -8.05 -0.48 0.80
C PRO A 300 -8.33 0.22 -0.53
N ASN A 301 -7.47 1.17 -0.94
CA ASN A 301 -7.65 1.88 -2.20
C ASN A 301 -7.50 0.95 -3.40
N ALA A 302 -6.53 0.03 -3.34
CA ALA A 302 -6.33 -0.98 -4.37
C ALA A 302 -7.57 -1.89 -4.50
N TYR A 303 -8.14 -2.34 -3.38
CA TYR A 303 -9.33 -3.19 -3.38
C TYR A 303 -10.56 -2.47 -3.92
N ILE A 304 -10.84 -1.24 -3.45
CA ILE A 304 -11.98 -0.43 -3.92
C ILE A 304 -11.81 -0.09 -5.41
N GLY A 305 -10.61 0.34 -5.83
CA GLY A 305 -10.32 0.62 -7.24
C GLY A 305 -10.50 -0.63 -8.12
N GLY A 306 -10.07 -1.79 -7.64
CA GLY A 306 -10.30 -3.07 -8.30
C GLY A 306 -11.77 -3.39 -8.48
N ARG A 307 -12.59 -3.21 -7.43
CA ARG A 307 -14.05 -3.41 -7.53
C ARG A 307 -14.69 -2.49 -8.55
N VAL A 308 -14.33 -1.20 -8.55
CA VAL A 308 -14.84 -0.23 -9.53
C VAL A 308 -14.43 -0.63 -10.95
N ALA A 309 -13.18 -1.01 -11.17
CA ALA A 309 -12.74 -1.53 -12.47
C ALA A 309 -13.53 -2.78 -12.87
N GLY A 310 -13.73 -3.73 -11.95
CA GLY A 310 -14.46 -4.97 -12.20
C GLY A 310 -15.93 -4.74 -12.62
N TYR A 311 -16.65 -3.85 -11.94
CA TYR A 311 -18.00 -3.45 -12.33
C TYR A 311 -18.05 -2.85 -13.74
N ASN A 312 -17.15 -1.92 -14.05
CA ASN A 312 -17.08 -1.29 -15.37
C ASN A 312 -16.67 -2.28 -16.46
N MET A 313 -15.77 -3.20 -16.18
CA MET A 313 -15.44 -4.32 -17.07
C MET A 313 -16.66 -5.21 -17.36
N ALA A 314 -17.51 -5.45 -16.35
CA ALA A 314 -18.72 -6.24 -16.49
C ALA A 314 -19.93 -5.45 -17.06
N GLY A 315 -19.74 -4.17 -17.43
CA GLY A 315 -20.76 -3.34 -18.06
C GLY A 315 -21.68 -2.59 -17.10
N VAL A 316 -21.39 -2.59 -15.78
CA VAL A 316 -22.12 -1.83 -14.78
C VAL A 316 -21.32 -0.56 -14.45
N LYS A 317 -21.92 0.59 -14.75
CA LYS A 317 -21.26 1.88 -14.49
C LYS A 317 -21.05 2.11 -12.99
N ALA A 318 -19.81 2.18 -12.55
CA ALA A 318 -19.39 2.46 -11.18
C ALA A 318 -18.33 3.55 -11.17
N GLU A 319 -18.34 4.41 -10.14
CA GLU A 319 -17.36 5.49 -9.98
C GLU A 319 -16.52 5.28 -8.73
N TYR A 320 -15.22 5.55 -8.86
CA TYR A 320 -14.30 5.53 -7.74
C TYR A 320 -14.54 6.75 -6.85
N PRO A 321 -14.88 6.54 -5.58
CA PRO A 321 -15.22 7.66 -4.69
C PRO A 321 -14.02 8.54 -4.32
N GLY A 322 -12.86 8.19 -4.81
CA GLY A 322 -11.58 8.74 -4.38
C GLY A 322 -10.99 7.94 -3.22
N GLY A 323 -9.66 7.97 -3.13
CA GLY A 323 -8.88 7.45 -2.01
C GLY A 323 -8.04 8.55 -1.39
N THR A 324 -7.39 8.26 -0.29
CA THR A 324 -6.27 9.02 0.24
C THR A 324 -5.38 8.09 1.06
N GLY A 325 -4.16 8.53 1.39
CA GLY A 325 -3.29 7.78 2.30
C GLY A 325 -3.95 7.69 3.68
N MET A 326 -4.27 6.47 4.13
CA MET A 326 -4.70 6.19 5.50
C MET A 326 -3.92 4.97 6.01
N ASN A 327 -3.29 5.13 7.15
CA ASN A 327 -2.48 4.10 7.78
C ASN A 327 -2.92 3.92 9.22
N SER A 328 -3.09 2.66 9.64
CA SER A 328 -3.29 2.26 11.03
C SER A 328 -2.24 1.20 11.36
N LEU A 329 -1.41 1.48 12.33
CA LEU A 329 -0.16 0.76 12.60
C LEU A 329 -0.06 0.48 14.09
N ASN A 330 0.59 -0.63 14.45
CA ASN A 330 1.06 -0.89 15.78
C ASN A 330 2.53 -1.32 15.69
N TYR A 331 3.42 -0.54 16.28
CA TYR A 331 4.85 -0.85 16.33
C TYR A 331 5.34 -0.78 17.79
N PHE A 332 5.93 -1.86 18.26
CA PHE A 332 6.44 -1.98 19.63
C PHE A 332 5.42 -1.58 20.70
N GLY A 333 4.13 -1.88 20.45
CA GLY A 333 3.02 -1.52 21.32
C GLY A 333 2.53 -0.07 21.20
N LEU A 334 3.07 0.74 20.29
CA LEU A 334 2.58 2.08 20.00
C LEU A 334 1.58 2.02 18.86
N ASP A 335 0.33 2.39 19.14
CA ASP A 335 -0.70 2.53 18.13
C ASP A 335 -0.59 3.89 17.43
N ILE A 336 -0.65 3.88 16.10
CA ILE A 336 -0.59 5.07 15.25
C ILE A 336 -1.70 4.98 14.20
N ALA A 337 -2.48 6.05 14.03
CA ALA A 337 -3.39 6.22 12.91
C ALA A 337 -3.16 7.59 12.28
N ALA A 338 -2.93 7.59 10.96
CA ALA A 338 -2.72 8.83 10.23
C ALA A 338 -3.41 8.78 8.87
N ALA A 339 -3.97 9.91 8.44
CA ALA A 339 -4.58 10.04 7.12
C ALA A 339 -4.43 11.46 6.56
N GLY A 340 -4.33 11.54 5.23
CA GLY A 340 -4.25 12.80 4.50
C GLY A 340 -2.96 13.57 4.79
N ILE A 341 -3.07 14.89 4.99
CA ILE A 341 -1.95 15.82 5.18
C ILE A 341 -1.58 15.90 6.66
N ALA A 342 -0.52 15.24 7.09
CA ALA A 342 -0.05 15.25 8.48
C ALA A 342 0.68 16.55 8.86
N ALA A 343 1.51 17.05 7.94
CA ALA A 343 2.32 18.25 8.10
C ALA A 343 2.09 19.19 6.90
N PRO A 344 1.09 20.08 6.96
CA PRO A 344 0.82 21.02 5.88
C PRO A 344 1.93 22.09 5.81
N PRO A 345 2.16 22.69 4.62
CA PRO A 345 3.06 23.84 4.50
C PRO A 345 2.50 25.04 5.29
N GLU A 346 3.43 25.87 5.77
CA GLU A 346 3.07 27.11 6.46
C GLU A 346 2.41 28.12 5.48
N GLY A 347 1.45 28.87 5.96
CA GLY A 347 0.86 29.99 5.21
C GLY A 347 -0.25 29.65 4.22
N ASP A 348 -0.59 28.37 4.03
CA ASP A 348 -1.59 27.92 3.01
C ASP A 348 -3.04 27.86 3.54
N GLY A 349 -3.36 28.57 4.60
CA GLY A 349 -4.73 28.64 5.16
C GLY A 349 -5.17 27.35 5.88
N TYR A 350 -4.23 26.55 6.37
CA TYR A 350 -4.52 25.40 7.22
C TYR A 350 -4.69 25.79 8.68
N GLU A 351 -5.70 25.24 9.33
CA GLU A 351 -5.89 25.33 10.79
C GLU A 351 -5.46 24.02 11.44
N LEU A 352 -4.60 24.10 12.47
CA LEU A 352 -4.10 22.93 13.20
C LEU A 352 -4.76 22.87 14.56
N ILE A 353 -5.37 21.74 14.90
CA ILE A 353 -5.90 21.45 16.22
C ILE A 353 -5.06 20.31 16.79
N ASN A 354 -4.30 20.59 17.84
CA ASN A 354 -3.43 19.62 18.49
C ASN A 354 -3.88 19.39 19.93
N ARG A 355 -3.73 18.16 20.41
CA ARG A 355 -3.85 17.79 21.82
C ARG A 355 -2.79 16.77 22.17
N GLN A 356 -2.08 17.03 23.25
CA GLN A 356 -1.11 16.08 23.82
C GLN A 356 -1.40 15.93 25.30
N ASP A 357 -1.49 14.69 25.76
CA ASP A 357 -1.72 14.36 27.17
C ASP A 357 -1.22 12.94 27.46
N ASN A 358 -0.45 12.75 28.53
CA ASN A 358 0.02 11.44 29.05
C ASN A 358 0.53 10.46 27.98
N GLY A 359 1.37 10.93 27.04
CA GLY A 359 1.94 10.10 25.97
C GLY A 359 1.00 9.87 24.78
N ILE A 360 -0.22 10.41 24.82
CA ILE A 360 -1.17 10.42 23.71
C ILE A 360 -0.99 11.72 22.95
N TYR A 361 -0.85 11.63 21.62
CA TYR A 361 -0.81 12.78 20.75
C TYR A 361 -1.89 12.68 19.66
N ARG A 362 -2.59 13.77 19.45
CA ARG A 362 -3.63 13.85 18.42
C ARG A 362 -3.52 15.19 17.69
N ARG A 363 -3.56 15.12 16.37
CA ARG A 363 -3.62 16.29 15.49
C ARG A 363 -4.76 16.13 14.48
N VAL A 364 -5.46 17.21 14.22
CA VAL A 364 -6.37 17.36 13.08
C VAL A 364 -5.94 18.58 12.28
N VAL A 365 -5.87 18.41 10.97
CA VAL A 365 -5.58 19.47 10.01
C VAL A 365 -6.87 19.82 9.28
N LEU A 366 -7.25 21.10 9.34
CA LEU A 366 -8.42 21.61 8.66
C LEU A 366 -8.02 22.55 7.51
N LYS A 367 -8.81 22.56 6.45
CA LYS A 367 -8.81 23.57 5.40
C LYS A 367 -10.25 23.84 4.99
N ASP A 368 -10.67 25.11 5.01
CA ASP A 368 -12.06 25.52 4.71
C ASP A 368 -13.11 24.76 5.57
N ASP A 369 -12.81 24.57 6.85
CA ASP A 369 -13.57 23.76 7.81
C ASP A 369 -13.72 22.26 7.47
N LEU A 370 -13.00 21.75 6.48
CA LEU A 370 -12.94 20.34 6.16
C LEU A 370 -11.71 19.69 6.80
N ILE A 371 -11.86 18.47 7.30
CA ILE A 371 -10.72 17.69 7.76
C ILE A 371 -9.95 17.24 6.51
N VAL A 372 -8.69 17.64 6.39
CA VAL A 372 -7.77 17.25 5.30
C VAL A 372 -6.58 16.43 5.78
N GLY A 373 -6.42 16.33 7.10
CA GLY A 373 -5.38 15.49 7.69
C GLY A 373 -5.66 15.15 9.13
N MET A 374 -5.13 14.02 9.58
CA MET A 374 -5.17 13.62 10.99
C MET A 374 -3.97 12.75 11.34
N VAL A 375 -3.49 12.90 12.57
CA VAL A 375 -2.46 12.06 13.19
C VAL A 375 -2.89 11.74 14.61
N PHE A 376 -2.92 10.46 14.96
CA PHE A 376 -3.21 9.92 16.29
C PHE A 376 -2.10 8.99 16.70
N VAL A 377 -1.53 9.19 17.89
CA VAL A 377 -0.51 8.35 18.49
C VAL A 377 -0.92 7.98 19.90
N GLY A 378 -0.90 6.69 20.23
CA GLY A 378 -1.32 6.11 21.51
C GLY A 378 -2.79 5.67 21.48
N ALA A 379 -3.75 6.58 21.61
CA ALA A 379 -5.18 6.28 21.59
C ALA A 379 -5.80 6.61 20.23
N ILE A 380 -6.05 5.59 19.42
CA ILE A 380 -6.47 5.73 18.01
C ILE A 380 -7.96 5.40 17.75
N GLU A 381 -8.73 5.03 18.75
CA GLU A 381 -10.09 4.47 18.63
C GLU A 381 -11.04 5.41 17.88
N LYS A 382 -10.79 6.72 17.95
CA LYS A 382 -11.64 7.75 17.29
C LYS A 382 -11.19 8.12 15.87
N ALA A 383 -10.04 7.63 15.45
CA ALA A 383 -9.50 7.94 14.13
C ALA A 383 -10.47 7.57 12.99
N GLY A 384 -11.19 6.44 13.12
CA GLY A 384 -12.18 6.02 12.15
C GLY A 384 -13.36 6.99 11.97
N ILE A 385 -13.80 7.66 13.06
CA ILE A 385 -14.86 8.66 12.98
C ILE A 385 -14.38 9.89 12.21
N LEU A 386 -13.17 10.39 12.53
CA LEU A 386 -12.60 11.55 11.85
C LEU A 386 -12.30 11.24 10.38
N PHE A 387 -11.76 10.07 10.09
CA PHE A 387 -11.54 9.64 8.70
C PHE A 387 -12.83 9.58 7.91
N SER A 388 -13.93 9.12 8.53
CA SER A 388 -15.23 9.12 7.88
C SER A 388 -15.74 10.54 7.59
N LEU A 389 -15.55 11.50 8.52
CA LEU A 389 -15.88 12.91 8.28
C LEU A 389 -15.03 13.51 7.17
N MET A 390 -13.74 13.17 7.12
CA MET A 390 -12.81 13.58 6.06
C MET A 390 -13.25 13.05 4.69
N ARG A 391 -13.52 11.75 4.57
CA ARG A 391 -13.95 11.10 3.34
C ARG A 391 -15.29 11.67 2.83
N ASP A 392 -16.25 11.87 3.73
CA ASP A 392 -17.57 12.37 3.41
C ASP A 392 -17.58 13.91 3.23
N ARG A 393 -16.40 14.57 3.33
CA ARG A 393 -16.18 16.03 3.20
C ARG A 393 -17.14 16.85 4.05
N VAL A 394 -17.31 16.45 5.30
CA VAL A 394 -18.21 17.11 6.26
C VAL A 394 -17.53 18.36 6.81
N LYS A 395 -18.22 19.51 6.71
CA LYS A 395 -17.78 20.74 7.39
C LYS A 395 -17.95 20.61 8.90
N VAL A 396 -16.87 20.87 9.64
CA VAL A 396 -16.80 20.66 11.10
C VAL A 396 -16.88 21.96 11.90
N SER A 397 -17.13 23.11 11.26
CA SER A 397 -17.15 24.45 11.88
C SER A 397 -17.93 24.50 13.21
N ASN A 398 -19.10 23.86 13.28
CA ASN A 398 -19.97 23.90 14.45
C ASN A 398 -19.49 23.06 15.64
N PHE A 399 -18.58 22.10 15.42
CA PHE A 399 -18.12 21.18 16.47
C PHE A 399 -16.59 20.93 16.43
N LYS A 400 -15.83 21.74 15.69
CA LYS A 400 -14.38 21.57 15.56
C LYS A 400 -13.63 21.59 16.89
N LYS A 401 -14.09 22.35 17.89
CA LYS A 401 -13.47 22.44 19.21
C LYS A 401 -13.55 21.13 20.01
N THR A 402 -14.46 20.24 19.65
CA THR A 402 -14.68 18.96 20.36
C THR A 402 -14.03 17.77 19.65
N LEU A 403 -13.51 17.93 18.42
CA LEU A 403 -12.96 16.83 17.60
C LEU A 403 -11.92 15.95 18.34
N LEU A 404 -11.07 16.56 19.17
CA LEU A 404 -10.03 15.87 19.93
C LEU A 404 -10.41 15.62 21.38
N SER A 405 -11.63 15.92 21.83
CA SER A 405 -12.08 15.66 23.19
C SER A 405 -12.26 14.15 23.42
N ASP A 406 -12.02 13.68 24.67
CA ASP A 406 -12.15 12.26 25.01
C ASP A 406 -13.60 11.76 24.93
N ASN A 407 -14.56 12.64 25.00
CA ASN A 407 -15.99 12.34 24.86
C ASN A 407 -16.50 12.48 23.43
N PHE A 408 -15.64 12.86 22.45
CA PHE A 408 -16.07 12.94 21.07
C PHE A 408 -16.44 11.57 20.50
N GLY A 409 -17.61 11.48 19.92
CA GLY A 409 -18.13 10.24 19.34
C GLY A 409 -19.25 10.52 18.35
N LEU A 410 -19.92 9.48 17.86
CA LEU A 410 -21.03 9.64 16.89
C LEU A 410 -22.16 10.53 17.44
N VAL A 411 -22.44 10.45 18.75
CA VAL A 411 -23.45 11.30 19.41
C VAL A 411 -23.08 12.77 19.48
N SER A 412 -21.80 13.11 19.27
CA SER A 412 -21.30 14.49 19.21
C SER A 412 -21.55 15.13 17.85
N LEU A 413 -21.93 14.36 16.86
CA LEU A 413 -22.22 14.84 15.51
C LEU A 413 -23.64 15.43 15.46
N PRO A 414 -23.88 16.43 14.59
CA PRO A 414 -25.23 16.88 14.28
C PRO A 414 -26.16 15.73 13.93
N LYS A 415 -27.40 15.79 14.42
CA LYS A 415 -28.37 14.69 14.29
C LYS A 415 -28.56 14.23 12.84
N GLU A 416 -28.54 15.17 11.90
CA GLU A 416 -28.68 14.90 10.46
C GLU A 416 -27.53 14.03 9.91
N LEU A 417 -26.32 14.16 10.47
CA LEU A 417 -25.14 13.41 10.02
C LEU A 417 -25.17 11.95 10.50
N TRP A 418 -25.54 11.70 11.75
CA TRP A 418 -25.58 10.32 12.23
C TRP A 418 -26.84 9.58 11.79
N GLN A 419 -28.01 10.27 11.62
CA GLN A 419 -29.21 9.67 11.02
C GLN A 419 -28.94 9.19 9.59
N ARG A 420 -28.36 10.03 8.73
CA ARG A 420 -27.96 9.63 7.37
C ARG A 420 -27.04 8.40 7.36
N ARG A 421 -26.22 8.21 8.38
CA ARG A 421 -25.33 7.04 8.48
C ARG A 421 -26.08 5.77 8.86
N LEU A 422 -27.02 5.86 9.79
CA LEU A 422 -27.89 4.75 10.16
C LEU A 422 -28.83 4.31 9.02
N GLU A 423 -29.29 5.29 8.20
CA GLU A 423 -30.12 5.02 7.02
C GLU A 423 -29.32 4.45 5.83
N LYS A 424 -28.03 4.78 5.72
CA LYS A 424 -27.15 4.32 4.63
C LYS A 424 -26.57 2.93 4.81
N ASP A 425 -26.67 2.32 5.97
CA ASP A 425 -26.14 0.96 6.23
C ASP A 425 -26.88 -0.16 5.48
N THR A 426 -27.89 0.18 4.67
CA THR A 426 -28.52 -0.74 3.73
C THR A 426 -28.08 -0.59 2.27
N ALA A 427 -27.19 0.36 1.98
CA ALA A 427 -26.67 0.53 0.62
C ALA A 427 -25.25 1.04 0.65
N ILE A 428 -24.39 0.32 -0.03
CA ILE A 428 -23.06 0.72 -0.52
C ILE A 428 -21.88 0.01 0.17
N ILE A 429 -21.70 -1.22 -0.19
CA ILE A 429 -20.39 -1.69 -0.59
C ILE A 429 -20.44 -1.65 -2.12
N GLY A 430 -19.86 -0.59 -2.72
CA GLY A 430 -19.66 -0.49 -4.17
C GLY A 430 -20.80 0.07 -5.02
N GLY A 431 -21.39 1.21 -4.65
CA GLY A 431 -22.15 2.02 -5.65
C GLY A 431 -23.45 1.45 -6.23
N LEU A 432 -23.83 0.23 -5.91
CA LEU A 432 -25.09 -0.38 -6.35
C LEU A 432 -26.16 -0.24 -5.25
N LYS A 433 -27.17 0.60 -5.51
CA LYS A 433 -28.46 0.48 -4.82
C LYS A 433 -29.02 -0.90 -5.13
N ARG A 434 -29.29 -1.74 -4.11
CA ARG A 434 -30.22 -2.86 -4.26
C ARG A 434 -31.64 -2.35 -4.37
#